data_636a1fe0e44dd237525b9c80eb9e4f8b
#
_entry.id   636a1fe0e44dd237525b9c80eb9e4f8b
#
_cell.length_a   1.000
_cell.length_b   1.000
_cell.length_c   1.000
_cell.angle_alpha   90.00
_cell.angle_beta   90.00
_cell.angle_gamma   90.00
#
_symmetry.space_group_name_H-M   'P 1'
#
loop_
_entity.id
_entity.type
_entity.pdbx_description
1 polymer ?
#
loop_
_entity_poly.entity_id
_entity_poly.type
_entity_poly.pdbx_seq_one_letter_code
_entity_poly.pdbx_strand_id
1 'polypeptide(L)'
;MPRKGENKERKDAKRELLISVAVKVFARKGFHASKMQDIADEAGIGKGTIYEYFKTKDELFLAVYDKWMDDYEAAMNKAVESHSNPITTADAIIDTAIEFYETHAEHAAILLEFWAHALRSDDTHFLERICQMKSKLAEIGSSITKKLIKLKAFTEVDVESFARLELGISDGIFLQWILDGKSYPLRDAYKFRQSVIGAGLMTTGFRKVMSVKTNKRLKEGFIKKKKK
;
A
#
# COMPACT_ATOMS: atom_id res chain seq x y z
N MET A 1 -13.63 30.03 -27.33
CA MET A 1 -14.23 29.24 -26.23
C MET A 1 -13.48 27.95 -26.10
N PRO A 2 -12.99 27.54 -24.91
CA PRO A 2 -12.30 26.28 -24.74
C PRO A 2 -13.23 25.10 -25.07
N ARG A 3 -12.68 24.06 -25.73
CA ARG A 3 -13.46 22.87 -26.09
C ARG A 3 -13.89 22.14 -24.81
N LYS A 4 -15.04 21.45 -24.85
CA LYS A 4 -15.68 20.80 -23.68
C LYS A 4 -14.70 19.81 -22.96
N GLY A 5 -13.73 19.23 -23.68
CA GLY A 5 -12.65 18.39 -23.16
C GLY A 5 -11.59 19.15 -22.35
N GLU A 6 -11.10 20.29 -22.85
CA GLU A 6 -10.11 21.14 -22.18
C GLU A 6 -10.60 21.66 -20.82
N ASN A 7 -11.93 21.91 -20.69
CA ASN A 7 -12.48 22.32 -19.41
C ASN A 7 -12.54 21.20 -18.37
N LYS A 8 -12.77 19.96 -18.82
CA LYS A 8 -12.75 18.79 -17.94
C LYS A 8 -11.33 18.51 -17.42
N GLU A 9 -10.34 18.46 -18.32
CA GLU A 9 -8.94 18.22 -17.94
C GLU A 9 -8.40 19.27 -16.96
N ARG A 10 -8.75 20.55 -17.15
CA ARG A 10 -8.39 21.63 -16.22
C ARG A 10 -9.06 21.47 -14.87
N LYS A 11 -10.30 20.98 -14.84
CA LYS A 11 -11.03 20.71 -13.60
C LYS A 11 -10.41 19.54 -12.84
N ASP A 12 -10.08 18.45 -13.54
CA ASP A 12 -9.46 17.28 -12.97
C ASP A 12 -8.06 17.60 -12.42
N ALA A 13 -7.22 18.31 -13.18
CA ALA A 13 -5.91 18.78 -12.73
C ALA A 13 -5.99 19.68 -11.48
N LYS A 14 -7.01 20.55 -11.40
CA LYS A 14 -7.23 21.39 -10.22
C LYS A 14 -7.67 20.57 -9.02
N ARG A 15 -8.50 19.53 -9.22
CA ARG A 15 -8.92 18.61 -8.16
C ARG A 15 -7.72 17.84 -7.60
N GLU A 16 -6.85 17.31 -8.45
CA GLU A 16 -5.61 16.63 -8.04
C GLU A 16 -4.66 17.56 -7.28
N LEU A 17 -4.52 18.81 -7.73
CA LEU A 17 -3.74 19.81 -6.99
C LEU A 17 -4.29 20.01 -5.57
N LEU A 18 -5.60 20.13 -5.42
CA LEU A 18 -6.23 20.32 -4.10
C LEU A 18 -6.03 19.12 -3.20
N ILE A 19 -6.09 17.89 -3.71
CA ILE A 19 -5.79 16.66 -2.96
C ILE A 19 -4.32 16.69 -2.49
N SER A 20 -3.37 17.03 -3.38
CA SER A 20 -1.95 17.08 -3.03
C SER A 20 -1.62 18.16 -1.98
N VAL A 21 -2.30 19.29 -2.05
CA VAL A 21 -2.17 20.37 -1.06
C VAL A 21 -2.80 19.95 0.28
N ALA A 22 -3.96 19.27 0.24
CA ALA A 22 -4.61 18.76 1.44
C ALA A 22 -3.71 17.78 2.22
N VAL A 23 -2.98 16.90 1.52
CA VAL A 23 -1.98 16.01 2.15
C VAL A 23 -0.98 16.81 2.97
N LYS A 24 -0.41 17.90 2.43
CA LYS A 24 0.58 18.74 3.14
C LYS A 24 -0.03 19.42 4.37
N VAL A 25 -1.26 19.95 4.23
CA VAL A 25 -1.95 20.62 5.33
C VAL A 25 -2.32 19.64 6.43
N PHE A 26 -2.88 18.46 6.07
CA PHE A 26 -3.21 17.41 7.03
C PHE A 26 -1.97 16.85 7.72
N ALA A 27 -0.86 16.63 7.01
CA ALA A 27 0.40 16.19 7.62
C ALA A 27 0.93 17.17 8.67
N ARG A 28 0.79 18.50 8.42
CA ARG A 28 1.31 19.54 9.30
C ARG A 28 0.40 19.84 10.48
N LYS A 29 -0.92 19.87 10.27
CA LYS A 29 -1.91 20.35 11.26
C LYS A 29 -2.76 19.21 11.86
N GLY A 30 -2.77 18.03 11.25
CA GLY A 30 -3.76 16.99 11.48
C GLY A 30 -5.10 17.30 10.80
N PHE A 31 -5.91 16.27 10.61
CA PHE A 31 -7.23 16.42 9.98
C PHE A 31 -8.16 17.31 10.81
N HIS A 32 -8.27 17.07 12.13
CA HIS A 32 -9.24 17.78 12.96
C HIS A 32 -8.96 19.28 13.09
N ALA A 33 -7.69 19.67 13.26
CA ALA A 33 -7.30 21.08 13.43
C ALA A 33 -7.28 21.86 12.11
N SER A 34 -7.20 21.20 10.96
CA SER A 34 -7.17 21.85 9.66
C SER A 34 -8.56 22.35 9.22
N LYS A 35 -8.58 23.40 8.40
CA LYS A 35 -9.78 24.00 7.82
C LYS A 35 -9.69 24.01 6.30
N MET A 36 -10.82 24.00 5.61
CA MET A 36 -10.90 24.19 4.16
C MET A 36 -10.20 25.48 3.71
N GLN A 37 -10.24 26.53 4.54
CA GLN A 37 -9.52 27.78 4.27
C GLN A 37 -8.00 27.57 4.23
N ASP A 38 -7.43 26.80 5.14
CA ASP A 38 -5.97 26.54 5.16
C ASP A 38 -5.51 25.91 3.85
N ILE A 39 -6.33 24.99 3.31
CA ILE A 39 -6.04 24.29 2.05
C ILE A 39 -6.22 25.25 0.85
N ALA A 40 -7.24 26.09 0.86
CA ALA A 40 -7.46 27.09 -0.19
C ALA A 40 -6.31 28.09 -0.24
N ASP A 41 -5.86 28.59 0.92
CA ASP A 41 -4.74 29.55 1.05
C ASP A 41 -3.44 28.92 0.56
N GLU A 42 -3.14 27.69 0.96
CA GLU A 42 -1.94 26.96 0.53
C GLU A 42 -1.98 26.65 -0.99
N ALA A 43 -3.16 26.42 -1.56
CA ALA A 43 -3.36 26.20 -3.00
C ALA A 43 -3.37 27.50 -3.82
N GLY A 44 -3.36 28.66 -3.18
CA GLY A 44 -3.43 29.98 -3.84
C GLY A 44 -4.78 30.23 -4.53
N ILE A 45 -5.89 29.77 -3.94
CA ILE A 45 -7.24 29.96 -4.47
C ILE A 45 -8.19 30.57 -3.45
N GLY A 46 -9.26 31.18 -3.95
CA GLY A 46 -10.32 31.70 -3.09
C GLY A 46 -11.10 30.58 -2.38
N LYS A 47 -11.59 30.87 -1.15
CA LYS A 47 -12.42 29.94 -0.37
C LYS A 47 -13.61 29.40 -1.16
N GLY A 48 -14.29 30.23 -1.96
CA GLY A 48 -15.41 29.78 -2.79
C GLY A 48 -15.01 28.70 -3.79
N THR A 49 -13.83 28.85 -4.38
CA THR A 49 -13.33 27.92 -5.41
C THR A 49 -13.12 26.50 -4.87
N ILE A 50 -12.58 26.31 -3.64
CA ILE A 50 -12.38 24.96 -3.10
C ILE A 50 -13.73 24.22 -2.91
N TYR A 51 -14.80 24.95 -2.56
CA TYR A 51 -16.15 24.37 -2.41
C TYR A 51 -16.85 24.01 -3.74
N GLU A 52 -16.28 24.43 -4.88
CA GLU A 52 -16.70 23.93 -6.19
C GLU A 52 -16.22 22.49 -6.44
N TYR A 53 -15.14 22.08 -5.79
CA TYR A 53 -14.51 20.74 -5.92
C TYR A 53 -14.88 19.79 -4.79
N PHE A 54 -14.91 20.28 -3.56
CA PHE A 54 -15.17 19.49 -2.36
C PHE A 54 -16.13 20.24 -1.43
N LYS A 55 -17.28 19.66 -1.16
CA LYS A 55 -18.33 20.31 -0.35
C LYS A 55 -17.98 20.33 1.14
N THR A 56 -17.23 19.35 1.60
CA THR A 56 -16.82 19.23 3.00
C THR A 56 -15.34 18.87 3.13
N LYS A 57 -14.80 19.04 4.32
CA LYS A 57 -13.43 18.59 4.63
C LYS A 57 -13.34 17.06 4.63
N ASP A 58 -14.42 16.39 5.04
CA ASP A 58 -14.52 14.92 5.01
C ASP A 58 -14.48 14.39 3.58
N GLU A 59 -15.19 15.00 2.64
CA GLU A 59 -15.12 14.64 1.21
C GLU A 59 -13.69 14.77 0.67
N LEU A 60 -12.99 15.83 1.02
CA LEU A 60 -11.58 16.01 0.62
C LEU A 60 -10.66 14.99 1.31
N PHE A 61 -10.93 14.67 2.57
CA PHE A 61 -10.14 13.67 3.31
C PHE A 61 -10.32 12.27 2.74
N LEU A 62 -11.55 11.91 2.39
CA LEU A 62 -11.85 10.67 1.68
C LEU A 62 -11.14 10.62 0.32
N ALA A 63 -11.13 11.74 -0.43
CA ALA A 63 -10.45 11.81 -1.72
C ALA A 63 -8.91 11.65 -1.60
N VAL A 64 -8.29 12.11 -0.51
CA VAL A 64 -6.86 11.82 -0.22
C VAL A 64 -6.64 10.33 -0.04
N TYR A 65 -7.48 9.67 0.76
CA TYR A 65 -7.40 8.23 0.97
C TYR A 65 -7.61 7.44 -0.33
N ASP A 66 -8.66 7.80 -1.08
CA ASP A 66 -8.98 7.15 -2.36
C ASP A 66 -7.79 7.22 -3.32
N LYS A 67 -7.17 8.40 -3.46
CA LYS A 67 -6.01 8.58 -4.34
C LYS A 67 -4.86 7.64 -3.98
N TRP A 68 -4.52 7.52 -2.70
CA TRP A 68 -3.45 6.63 -2.27
C TRP A 68 -3.79 5.16 -2.47
N MET A 69 -5.04 4.78 -2.21
CA MET A 69 -5.47 3.40 -2.36
C MET A 69 -5.62 2.99 -3.82
N ASP A 70 -6.07 3.89 -4.69
CA ASP A 70 -6.15 3.65 -6.13
C ASP A 70 -4.74 3.48 -6.73
N ASP A 71 -3.76 4.32 -6.32
CA ASP A 71 -2.37 4.19 -6.73
C ASP A 71 -1.75 2.86 -6.24
N TYR A 72 -2.06 2.46 -5.00
CA TYR A 72 -1.60 1.20 -4.44
C TYR A 72 -2.21 -0.01 -5.15
N GLU A 73 -3.52 0.00 -5.41
CA GLU A 73 -4.21 -1.03 -6.18
C GLU A 73 -3.63 -1.16 -7.59
N ALA A 74 -3.41 -0.04 -8.27
CA ALA A 74 -2.80 -0.03 -9.60
C ALA A 74 -1.39 -0.64 -9.59
N ALA A 75 -0.57 -0.30 -8.58
CA ALA A 75 0.78 -0.86 -8.42
C ALA A 75 0.74 -2.37 -8.14
N MET A 76 -0.19 -2.84 -7.30
CA MET A 76 -0.39 -4.26 -7.02
C MET A 76 -0.83 -5.05 -8.25
N ASN A 77 -1.79 -4.53 -9.02
CA ASN A 77 -2.25 -5.16 -10.26
C ASN A 77 -1.11 -5.24 -11.28
N LYS A 78 -0.32 -4.19 -11.43
CA LYS A 78 0.88 -4.19 -12.30
C LYS A 78 1.90 -5.24 -11.86
N ALA A 79 2.13 -5.41 -10.55
CA ALA A 79 3.03 -6.46 -10.04
C ALA A 79 2.53 -7.85 -10.40
N VAL A 80 1.21 -8.09 -10.32
CA VAL A 80 0.57 -9.37 -10.70
C VAL A 80 0.69 -9.62 -12.20
N GLU A 81 0.41 -8.64 -13.05
CA GLU A 81 0.40 -8.76 -14.50
C GLU A 81 1.81 -8.91 -15.10
N SER A 82 2.80 -8.28 -14.48
CA SER A 82 4.19 -8.31 -14.98
C SER A 82 4.93 -9.61 -14.70
N HIS A 83 4.35 -10.54 -13.95
CA HIS A 83 5.01 -11.79 -13.54
C HIS A 83 4.11 -12.99 -13.82
N SER A 84 4.58 -13.92 -14.65
CA SER A 84 3.87 -15.17 -14.96
C SER A 84 4.08 -16.29 -13.92
N ASN A 85 5.19 -16.23 -13.17
CA ASN A 85 5.53 -17.22 -12.14
C ASN A 85 4.99 -16.77 -10.78
N PRO A 86 4.10 -17.55 -10.12
CA PRO A 86 3.51 -17.17 -8.83
C PRO A 86 4.52 -16.86 -7.72
N ILE A 87 5.72 -17.43 -7.76
CA ILE A 87 6.77 -17.16 -6.76
C ILE A 87 7.31 -15.74 -6.95
N THR A 88 7.68 -15.38 -8.19
CA THR A 88 8.17 -14.03 -8.49
C THR A 88 7.07 -13.00 -8.38
N THR A 89 5.80 -13.38 -8.63
CA THR A 89 4.64 -12.52 -8.39
C THR A 89 4.49 -12.22 -6.89
N ALA A 90 4.63 -13.23 -6.01
CA ALA A 90 4.55 -13.03 -4.57
C ALA A 90 5.67 -12.09 -4.06
N ASP A 91 6.90 -12.26 -4.56
CA ASP A 91 8.00 -11.36 -4.23
C ASP A 91 7.73 -9.91 -4.70
N ALA A 92 7.23 -9.76 -5.94
CA ALA A 92 6.91 -8.44 -6.49
C ALA A 92 5.77 -7.73 -5.73
N ILE A 93 4.76 -8.45 -5.27
CA ILE A 93 3.68 -7.91 -4.41
C ILE A 93 4.27 -7.37 -3.10
N ILE A 94 5.20 -8.10 -2.48
CA ILE A 94 5.84 -7.67 -1.24
C ILE A 94 6.73 -6.45 -1.49
N ASP A 95 7.51 -6.44 -2.57
CA ASP A 95 8.33 -5.29 -2.95
C ASP A 95 7.47 -4.04 -3.19
N THR A 96 6.31 -4.20 -3.86
CA THR A 96 5.33 -3.12 -4.08
C THR A 96 4.75 -2.60 -2.76
N ALA A 97 4.43 -3.48 -1.81
CA ALA A 97 3.95 -3.06 -0.49
C ALA A 97 5.02 -2.26 0.28
N ILE A 98 6.26 -2.72 0.27
CA ILE A 98 7.38 -2.02 0.92
C ILE A 98 7.57 -0.63 0.29
N GLU A 99 7.63 -0.54 -1.03
CA GLU A 99 7.79 0.73 -1.75
C GLU A 99 6.67 1.71 -1.43
N PHE A 100 5.42 1.23 -1.40
CA PHE A 100 4.27 2.04 -1.03
C PHE A 100 4.41 2.60 0.39
N TYR A 101 4.74 1.75 1.37
CA TYR A 101 4.89 2.18 2.76
C TYR A 101 6.07 3.13 2.96
N GLU A 102 7.21 2.87 2.32
CA GLU A 102 8.39 3.77 2.38
C GLU A 102 8.07 5.14 1.76
N THR A 103 7.35 5.17 0.62
CA THR A 103 6.95 6.41 -0.07
C THR A 103 5.98 7.25 0.78
N HIS A 104 5.06 6.60 1.50
CA HIS A 104 4.03 7.29 2.29
C HIS A 104 4.36 7.41 3.78
N ALA A 105 5.58 7.03 4.19
CA ALA A 105 5.98 7.01 5.59
C ALA A 105 5.86 8.36 6.30
N GLU A 106 6.09 9.47 5.59
CA GLU A 106 5.97 10.82 6.16
C GLU A 106 4.50 11.24 6.39
N HIS A 107 3.58 10.54 5.73
CA HIS A 107 2.15 10.79 5.82
C HIS A 107 1.39 9.71 6.63
N ALA A 108 2.13 8.82 7.32
CA ALA A 108 1.53 7.71 8.08
C ALA A 108 0.50 8.19 9.11
N ALA A 109 0.71 9.35 9.73
CA ALA A 109 -0.24 9.95 10.67
C ALA A 109 -1.60 10.20 10.02
N ILE A 110 -1.64 10.64 8.76
CA ILE A 110 -2.89 10.86 8.01
C ILE A 110 -3.66 9.54 7.83
N LEU A 111 -2.96 8.45 7.51
CA LEU A 111 -3.56 7.12 7.36
C LEU A 111 -4.18 6.64 8.68
N LEU A 112 -3.46 6.83 9.78
CA LEU A 112 -3.96 6.46 11.12
C LEU A 112 -5.15 7.33 11.55
N GLU A 113 -5.10 8.64 11.26
CA GLU A 113 -6.23 9.55 11.48
C GLU A 113 -7.45 9.14 10.64
N PHE A 114 -7.23 8.71 9.38
CA PHE A 114 -8.30 8.24 8.51
C PHE A 114 -8.98 6.99 9.09
N TRP A 115 -8.22 6.00 9.54
CA TRP A 115 -8.77 4.81 10.20
C TRP A 115 -9.51 5.16 11.50
N ALA A 116 -8.92 6.03 12.32
CA ALA A 116 -9.56 6.46 13.55
C ALA A 116 -10.85 7.27 13.29
N HIS A 117 -10.87 8.08 12.23
CA HIS A 117 -12.07 8.82 11.79
C HIS A 117 -13.16 7.86 11.30
N ALA A 118 -12.80 6.89 10.43
CA ALA A 118 -13.72 5.88 9.92
C ALA A 118 -14.42 5.07 11.02
N LEU A 119 -13.71 4.76 12.11
CA LEU A 119 -14.27 4.01 13.25
C LEU A 119 -15.18 4.85 14.16
N ARG A 120 -15.14 6.18 14.06
CA ARG A 120 -15.90 7.10 14.94
C ARG A 120 -16.95 7.90 14.19
N SER A 121 -16.87 7.94 12.85
CA SER A 121 -17.81 8.67 12.03
C SER A 121 -19.13 7.93 11.91
N ASP A 122 -20.25 8.68 11.96
CA ASP A 122 -21.57 8.15 11.58
C ASP A 122 -21.70 7.96 10.06
N ASP A 123 -20.79 8.56 9.28
CA ASP A 123 -20.71 8.36 7.82
C ASP A 123 -19.99 7.03 7.52
N THR A 124 -20.75 6.04 7.07
CA THR A 124 -20.24 4.69 6.77
C THR A 124 -19.29 4.64 5.57
N HIS A 125 -19.29 5.64 4.68
CA HIS A 125 -18.47 5.65 3.47
C HIS A 125 -16.96 5.47 3.75
N PHE A 126 -16.45 6.05 4.86
CA PHE A 126 -15.05 5.88 5.25
C PHE A 126 -14.71 4.42 5.55
N LEU A 127 -15.54 3.76 6.36
CA LEU A 127 -15.34 2.36 6.73
C LEU A 127 -15.54 1.43 5.52
N GLU A 128 -16.54 1.70 4.70
CA GLU A 128 -16.81 0.97 3.45
C GLU A 128 -15.60 1.00 2.51
N ARG A 129 -14.95 2.16 2.34
CA ARG A 129 -13.75 2.28 1.50
C ARG A 129 -12.57 1.48 2.04
N ILE A 130 -12.35 1.49 3.36
CA ILE A 130 -11.32 0.65 4.00
C ILE A 130 -11.62 -0.83 3.74
N CYS A 131 -12.86 -1.26 3.97
CA CYS A 131 -13.27 -2.65 3.78
C CYS A 131 -13.13 -3.10 2.32
N GLN A 132 -13.54 -2.26 1.36
CA GLN A 132 -13.39 -2.54 -0.08
C GLN A 132 -11.93 -2.74 -0.47
N MET A 133 -11.03 -1.85 -0.04
CA MET A 133 -9.61 -1.98 -0.33
C MET A 133 -9.01 -3.26 0.29
N LYS A 134 -9.30 -3.52 1.58
CA LYS A 134 -8.83 -4.74 2.24
C LYS A 134 -9.34 -6.00 1.56
N SER A 135 -10.58 -6.01 1.06
CA SER A 135 -11.14 -7.14 0.30
C SER A 135 -10.39 -7.36 -1.02
N LYS A 136 -10.12 -6.31 -1.80
CA LYS A 136 -9.35 -6.40 -3.04
C LYS A 136 -7.93 -6.95 -2.81
N LEU A 137 -7.23 -6.45 -1.80
CA LEU A 137 -5.90 -6.94 -1.46
C LEU A 137 -5.94 -8.41 -1.00
N ALA A 138 -6.95 -8.80 -0.22
CA ALA A 138 -7.13 -10.19 0.20
C ALA A 138 -7.42 -11.11 -0.99
N GLU A 139 -8.19 -10.67 -1.99
CA GLU A 139 -8.43 -11.41 -3.23
C GLU A 139 -7.14 -11.64 -4.03
N ILE A 140 -6.29 -10.61 -4.17
CA ILE A 140 -4.97 -10.74 -4.80
C ILE A 140 -4.13 -11.78 -4.04
N GLY A 141 -4.02 -11.66 -2.73
CA GLY A 141 -3.26 -12.58 -1.87
C GLY A 141 -3.78 -14.02 -1.96
N SER A 142 -5.10 -14.21 -1.89
CA SER A 142 -5.75 -15.51 -2.03
C SER A 142 -5.49 -16.16 -3.40
N SER A 143 -5.57 -15.36 -4.48
CA SER A 143 -5.29 -15.84 -5.84
C SER A 143 -3.86 -16.37 -5.98
N ILE A 144 -2.87 -15.63 -5.45
CA ILE A 144 -1.47 -16.03 -5.51
C ILE A 144 -1.21 -17.26 -4.63
N THR A 145 -1.79 -17.30 -3.43
CA THR A 145 -1.66 -18.44 -2.51
C THR A 145 -2.21 -19.72 -3.15
N LYS A 146 -3.40 -19.67 -3.80
CA LYS A 146 -3.96 -20.80 -4.56
C LYS A 146 -2.99 -21.30 -5.65
N LYS A 147 -2.33 -20.39 -6.37
CA LYS A 147 -1.34 -20.75 -7.39
C LYS A 147 -0.10 -21.40 -6.78
N LEU A 148 0.38 -20.93 -5.62
CA LEU A 148 1.52 -21.52 -4.90
C LEU A 148 1.20 -22.92 -4.36
N ILE A 149 -0.01 -23.15 -3.86
CA ILE A 149 -0.49 -24.49 -3.45
C ILE A 149 -0.53 -25.42 -4.67
N LYS A 150 -1.14 -24.97 -5.78
CA LYS A 150 -1.19 -25.76 -7.04
C LYS A 150 0.20 -26.14 -7.56
N LEU A 151 1.20 -25.28 -7.38
CA LEU A 151 2.61 -25.55 -7.70
C LEU A 151 3.29 -26.47 -6.67
N LYS A 152 2.61 -26.89 -5.62
CA LYS A 152 3.17 -27.64 -4.49
C LYS A 152 4.33 -26.89 -3.79
N ALA A 153 4.37 -25.57 -3.92
CA ALA A 153 5.30 -24.72 -3.20
C ALA A 153 4.84 -24.52 -1.74
N PHE A 154 3.53 -24.34 -1.54
CA PHE A 154 2.87 -24.25 -0.24
C PHE A 154 2.06 -25.52 0.05
N THR A 155 1.90 -25.82 1.34
CA THR A 155 0.95 -26.79 1.87
C THR A 155 -0.47 -26.23 1.76
N GLU A 156 -1.48 -27.09 1.85
CA GLU A 156 -2.88 -26.64 1.89
C GLU A 156 -3.14 -25.79 3.13
N VAL A 157 -3.78 -24.65 2.90
CA VAL A 157 -4.23 -23.70 3.94
C VAL A 157 -5.57 -23.09 3.52
N ASP A 158 -6.31 -22.58 4.49
CA ASP A 158 -7.42 -21.68 4.20
C ASP A 158 -6.87 -20.37 3.64
N VAL A 159 -7.04 -20.20 2.33
CA VAL A 159 -6.43 -19.08 1.58
C VAL A 159 -7.00 -17.72 1.95
N GLU A 160 -8.27 -17.67 2.36
CA GLU A 160 -8.92 -16.42 2.76
C GLU A 160 -8.43 -15.97 4.14
N SER A 161 -8.39 -16.87 5.10
CA SER A 161 -7.84 -16.61 6.43
C SER A 161 -6.35 -16.26 6.35
N PHE A 162 -5.61 -16.95 5.49
CA PHE A 162 -4.20 -16.65 5.27
C PHE A 162 -3.99 -15.25 4.66
N ALA A 163 -4.76 -14.87 3.65
CA ALA A 163 -4.67 -13.54 3.05
C ALA A 163 -5.00 -12.41 4.06
N ARG A 164 -6.00 -12.62 4.92
CA ARG A 164 -6.33 -11.67 6.01
C ARG A 164 -5.20 -11.58 7.04
N LEU A 165 -4.60 -12.71 7.41
CA LEU A 165 -3.44 -12.74 8.30
C LEU A 165 -2.26 -11.95 7.72
N GLU A 166 -1.96 -12.14 6.43
CA GLU A 166 -0.90 -11.43 5.72
C GLU A 166 -1.09 -9.92 5.72
N LEU A 167 -2.34 -9.45 5.49
CA LEU A 167 -2.68 -8.03 5.58
C LEU A 167 -2.47 -7.50 7.01
N GLY A 168 -2.96 -8.23 8.02
CA GLY A 168 -2.78 -7.84 9.41
C GLY A 168 -1.30 -7.77 9.85
N ILE A 169 -0.48 -8.71 9.38
CA ILE A 169 0.97 -8.68 9.61
C ILE A 169 1.60 -7.47 8.92
N SER A 170 1.20 -7.16 7.68
CA SER A 170 1.74 -6.02 6.93
C SER A 170 1.38 -4.69 7.58
N ASP A 171 0.12 -4.52 7.99
CA ASP A 171 -0.35 -3.34 8.74
C ASP A 171 0.45 -3.19 10.06
N GLY A 172 0.64 -4.30 10.79
CA GLY A 172 1.39 -4.32 12.04
C GLY A 172 2.88 -4.00 11.86
N ILE A 173 3.55 -4.56 10.86
CA ILE A 173 4.95 -4.26 10.55
C ILE A 173 5.10 -2.78 10.23
N PHE A 174 4.23 -2.22 9.39
CA PHE A 174 4.27 -0.80 9.03
C PHE A 174 4.07 0.09 10.26
N LEU A 175 3.05 -0.19 11.07
CA LEU A 175 2.77 0.59 12.27
C LEU A 175 3.95 0.57 13.26
N GLN A 176 4.51 -0.60 13.55
CA GLN A 176 5.67 -0.71 14.45
C GLN A 176 6.88 0.02 13.87
N TRP A 177 7.17 -0.12 12.59
CA TRP A 177 8.27 0.57 11.94
C TRP A 177 8.16 2.10 12.04
N ILE A 178 6.95 2.66 11.88
CA ILE A 178 6.72 4.11 12.08
C ILE A 178 6.91 4.50 13.55
N LEU A 179 6.35 3.74 14.50
CA LEU A 179 6.44 4.01 15.94
C LEU A 179 7.89 3.90 16.45
N ASP A 180 8.70 3.01 15.88
CA ASP A 180 10.12 2.85 16.16
C ASP A 180 10.99 3.92 15.46
N GLY A 181 10.39 4.96 14.87
CA GLY A 181 11.09 6.04 14.19
C GLY A 181 11.85 5.59 12.94
N LYS A 182 11.38 4.53 12.28
CA LYS A 182 12.01 3.96 11.07
C LYS A 182 13.48 3.53 11.32
N SER A 183 13.75 2.98 12.51
CA SER A 183 15.10 2.68 13.01
C SER A 183 15.81 1.51 12.31
N TYR A 184 15.08 0.76 11.48
CA TYR A 184 15.60 -0.37 10.69
C TYR A 184 15.02 -0.35 9.26
N PRO A 185 15.69 -1.01 8.29
CA PRO A 185 15.15 -1.13 6.94
C PRO A 185 13.85 -1.93 6.94
N LEU A 186 12.74 -1.36 6.44
CA LEU A 186 11.44 -2.02 6.40
C LEU A 186 11.53 -3.38 5.66
N ARG A 187 12.33 -3.45 4.62
CA ARG A 187 12.60 -4.68 3.85
C ARG A 187 13.12 -5.83 4.70
N ASP A 188 13.88 -5.58 5.76
CA ASP A 188 14.43 -6.64 6.61
C ASP A 188 13.34 -7.27 7.49
N ALA A 189 12.37 -6.49 7.98
CA ALA A 189 11.21 -7.02 8.67
C ALA A 189 10.35 -7.93 7.74
N TYR A 190 10.16 -7.51 6.48
CA TYR A 190 9.43 -8.32 5.50
C TYR A 190 10.19 -9.59 5.11
N LYS A 191 11.52 -9.56 4.99
CA LYS A 191 12.34 -10.77 4.78
C LYS A 191 12.24 -11.73 5.95
N PHE A 192 12.27 -11.22 7.19
CA PHE A 192 12.06 -12.05 8.38
C PHE A 192 10.67 -12.68 8.38
N ARG A 193 9.60 -11.90 8.12
CA ARG A 193 8.25 -12.42 7.94
C ARG A 193 8.21 -13.55 6.89
N GLN A 194 8.79 -13.35 5.69
CA GLN A 194 8.83 -14.37 4.65
C GLN A 194 9.55 -15.64 5.13
N SER A 195 10.63 -15.51 5.91
CA SER A 195 11.35 -16.67 6.45
C SER A 195 10.49 -17.48 7.42
N VAL A 196 9.74 -16.82 8.29
CA VAL A 196 8.84 -17.46 9.27
C VAL A 196 7.68 -18.16 8.57
N ILE A 197 6.99 -17.44 7.66
CA ILE A 197 5.88 -18.00 6.89
C ILE A 197 6.35 -19.15 6.00
N GLY A 198 7.48 -18.98 5.32
CA GLY A 198 8.08 -20.03 4.51
C GLY A 198 8.46 -21.27 5.33
N ALA A 199 8.95 -21.09 6.57
CA ALA A 199 9.21 -22.20 7.47
C ALA A 199 7.93 -22.97 7.85
N GLY A 200 6.77 -22.28 7.94
CA GLY A 200 5.49 -22.91 8.23
C GLY A 200 4.81 -23.54 7.02
N LEU A 201 4.81 -22.87 5.88
CA LEU A 201 3.98 -23.21 4.73
C LEU A 201 4.71 -23.92 3.59
N MET A 202 6.00 -23.69 3.38
CA MET A 202 6.72 -24.33 2.28
C MET A 202 6.78 -25.85 2.45
N THR A 203 6.44 -26.57 1.38
CA THR A 203 6.61 -28.03 1.38
C THR A 203 8.09 -28.43 1.51
N THR A 204 8.35 -29.61 2.06
CA THR A 204 9.72 -30.13 2.22
C THR A 204 10.48 -30.22 0.90
N GLY A 205 9.79 -30.59 -0.20
CA GLY A 205 10.37 -30.64 -1.54
C GLY A 205 10.78 -29.26 -2.03
N PHE A 206 9.94 -28.25 -1.85
CA PHE A 206 10.23 -26.88 -2.27
C PHE A 206 11.36 -26.24 -1.45
N ARG A 207 11.41 -26.46 -0.15
CA ARG A 207 12.53 -26.00 0.72
C ARG A 207 13.89 -26.51 0.22
N LYS A 208 13.97 -27.79 -0.18
CA LYS A 208 15.22 -28.35 -0.73
C LYS A 208 15.66 -27.64 -2.00
N VAL A 209 14.74 -27.36 -2.92
CA VAL A 209 15.04 -26.63 -4.18
C VAL A 209 15.55 -25.21 -3.90
N MET A 210 14.90 -24.49 -2.97
CA MET A 210 15.30 -23.13 -2.61
C MET A 210 16.66 -23.10 -1.89
N SER A 211 16.95 -24.04 -0.99
CA SER A 211 18.25 -24.12 -0.32
C SER A 211 19.40 -24.37 -1.29
N VAL A 212 19.20 -25.21 -2.30
CA VAL A 212 20.19 -25.48 -3.35
C VAL A 212 20.46 -24.22 -4.19
N LYS A 213 19.41 -23.48 -4.57
CA LYS A 213 19.54 -22.21 -5.34
C LYS A 213 20.29 -21.15 -4.53
N THR A 214 19.98 -21.01 -3.25
CA THR A 214 20.65 -20.06 -2.34
C THR A 214 22.12 -20.40 -2.18
N ASN A 215 22.47 -21.67 -1.95
CA ASN A 215 23.86 -22.12 -1.84
C ASN A 215 24.64 -21.93 -3.16
N LYS A 216 23.99 -22.10 -4.32
CA LYS A 216 24.65 -21.85 -5.62
C LYS A 216 24.93 -20.35 -5.81
N ARG A 217 23.97 -19.45 -5.50
CA ARG A 217 24.18 -17.99 -5.56
C ARG A 217 25.27 -17.49 -4.62
N LEU A 218 25.31 -18.02 -3.40
CA LEU A 218 26.37 -17.69 -2.43
C LEU A 218 27.75 -18.11 -2.96
N LYS A 219 27.89 -19.34 -3.50
CA LYS A 219 29.17 -19.81 -4.10
C LYS A 219 29.60 -18.94 -5.28
N GLU A 220 28.69 -18.57 -6.18
CA GLU A 220 28.98 -17.69 -7.33
C GLU A 220 29.36 -16.28 -6.88
N GLY A 221 28.73 -15.73 -5.83
CA GLY A 221 29.06 -14.43 -5.23
C GLY A 221 30.45 -14.42 -4.57
N PHE A 222 30.85 -15.51 -3.90
CA PHE A 222 32.20 -15.68 -3.30
C PHE A 222 33.29 -15.79 -4.37
N ILE A 223 33.02 -16.45 -5.51
CA ILE A 223 33.99 -16.61 -6.60
C ILE A 223 34.23 -15.25 -7.29
N LYS A 224 33.19 -14.42 -7.46
CA LYS A 224 33.34 -13.06 -8.04
C LYS A 224 34.11 -12.10 -7.13
N LYS A 225 34.03 -12.22 -5.80
CA LYS A 225 34.81 -11.39 -4.86
C LYS A 225 36.28 -11.77 -4.74
N LYS A 226 36.67 -13.01 -5.10
CA LYS A 226 38.08 -13.44 -5.11
C LYS A 226 38.83 -13.10 -6.41
N LYS A 227 38.14 -12.57 -7.43
CA LYS A 227 38.73 -12.16 -8.73
C LYS A 227 38.83 -10.63 -8.89
N LYS A 228 38.60 -9.86 -7.85
CA LYS A 228 38.92 -8.45 -7.72
C LYS A 228 39.97 -8.26 -6.62
#